data_e7df17fac6765f28448d4cdbc3297627
#
_entry.id   e7df17fac6765f28448d4cdbc3297627
#
_cell.length_a   1.000
_cell.length_b   1.000
_cell.length_c   1.000
_cell.angle_alpha   90.00
_cell.angle_beta   90.00
_cell.angle_gamma   90.00
#
_symmetry.space_group_name_H-M   'P 1'
#
loop_
_entity.id
_entity.type
_entity.pdbx_description
1 polymer ?
#
loop_
_entity_poly.entity_id
_entity_poly.type
_entity_poly.pdbx_seq_one_letter_code
_entity_poly.pdbx_strand_id
1 'polypeptide(L)'
;MKYLASSQSAILWMSVLFLLATMAYWAAVLARSVFAARSATRMTWAAVALGLSGLLVRWHESYLMGADIGHIPVSNLYEVFVLFCMITALCHLYYEQRYRSGRSLSITTAASTATATAEPDVGAGVGAFVLLVITAAVGFILWYTFERGAHEIQPLVPALQSWWMKIHVPANFIGYGTFALAAMVGCAYLLKSHGILADRLPALEVLDDVMYKSISVGFAFFTVATILGALWAAEAWGGYWSWDPKETWALIVWLNYAAWLHVRLVKGWRGEPLAWWAVIGLLVTTFAFIGVNMFLTGLHSYGSL
;
A
#
# COMPACT_ATOMS: atom_id res chain seq x y z
N MET A 1 23.09 -0.61 -24.56
CA MET A 1 22.64 -1.71 -23.67
C MET A 1 22.80 -1.43 -22.17
N LYS A 2 23.68 -0.51 -21.72
CA LYS A 2 23.87 -0.18 -20.28
C LYS A 2 22.65 0.44 -19.58
N TYR A 3 21.71 1.03 -20.33
CA TYR A 3 20.55 1.76 -19.76
C TYR A 3 19.29 0.91 -19.57
N LEU A 4 19.22 -0.32 -20.07
CA LEU A 4 18.04 -1.19 -19.96
C LEU A 4 18.03 -2.05 -18.67
N ALA A 5 19.14 -2.10 -17.95
CA ALA A 5 19.30 -2.93 -16.75
C ALA A 5 19.60 -2.11 -15.47
N SER A 6 19.28 -0.82 -15.43
CA SER A 6 19.43 -0.04 -14.20
C SER A 6 18.19 -0.15 -13.32
N SER A 7 18.36 -0.02 -12.00
CA SER A 7 17.26 0.02 -11.05
C SER A 7 16.22 1.09 -11.39
N GLN A 8 16.68 2.25 -11.85
CA GLN A 8 15.84 3.35 -12.28
C GLN A 8 14.93 2.95 -13.46
N SER A 9 15.48 2.29 -14.50
CA SER A 9 14.68 1.84 -15.64
C SER A 9 13.60 0.83 -15.21
N ALA A 10 13.93 -0.13 -14.35
CA ALA A 10 12.96 -1.10 -13.86
C ALA A 10 11.81 -0.42 -13.09
N ILE A 11 12.13 0.56 -12.24
CA ILE A 11 11.14 1.30 -11.45
C ILE A 11 10.28 2.23 -12.34
N LEU A 12 10.87 2.83 -13.38
CA LEU A 12 10.10 3.60 -14.37
C LEU A 12 9.10 2.70 -15.12
N TRP A 13 9.51 1.52 -15.60
CA TRP A 13 8.59 0.58 -16.23
C TRP A 13 7.53 0.03 -15.26
N MET A 14 7.90 -0.24 -14.00
CA MET A 14 6.93 -0.53 -12.94
C MET A 14 5.87 0.57 -12.86
N SER A 15 6.29 1.83 -12.83
CA SER A 15 5.41 3.00 -12.76
C SER A 15 4.45 3.07 -13.94
N VAL A 16 4.96 2.89 -15.16
CA VAL A 16 4.15 2.84 -16.39
C VAL A 16 3.11 1.72 -16.32
N LEU A 17 3.52 0.52 -15.89
CA LEU A 17 2.59 -0.62 -15.79
C LEU A 17 1.52 -0.41 -14.74
N PHE A 18 1.81 0.21 -13.60
CA PHE A 18 0.78 0.56 -12.62
C PHE A 18 -0.23 1.57 -13.16
N LEU A 19 0.21 2.58 -13.90
CA LEU A 19 -0.69 3.54 -14.55
C LEU A 19 -1.58 2.86 -15.59
N LEU A 20 -1.01 2.00 -16.44
CA LEU A 20 -1.78 1.23 -17.42
C LEU A 20 -2.74 0.24 -16.74
N ALA A 21 -2.32 -0.43 -15.67
CA ALA A 21 -3.16 -1.32 -14.90
C ALA A 21 -4.36 -0.58 -14.27
N THR A 22 -4.13 0.62 -13.74
CA THR A 22 -5.20 1.48 -13.21
C THR A 22 -6.25 1.78 -14.28
N MET A 23 -5.82 2.21 -15.46
CA MET A 23 -6.72 2.46 -16.60
C MET A 23 -7.46 1.19 -17.00
N ALA A 24 -6.79 0.04 -17.05
CA ALA A 24 -7.39 -1.23 -17.42
C ALA A 24 -8.42 -1.72 -16.38
N TYR A 25 -8.18 -1.53 -15.07
CA TYR A 25 -9.17 -1.84 -14.04
C TYR A 25 -10.40 -0.94 -14.15
N TRP A 26 -10.23 0.35 -14.38
CA TRP A 26 -11.37 1.24 -14.62
C TRP A 26 -12.12 0.89 -15.89
N ALA A 27 -11.43 0.56 -16.98
CA ALA A 27 -12.07 0.07 -18.21
C ALA A 27 -12.84 -1.25 -17.95
N ALA A 28 -12.32 -2.15 -17.13
CA ALA A 28 -13.00 -3.38 -16.75
C ALA A 28 -14.30 -3.10 -15.97
N VAL A 29 -14.30 -2.17 -15.04
CA VAL A 29 -15.49 -1.76 -14.26
C VAL A 29 -16.50 -1.06 -15.17
N LEU A 30 -16.07 -0.07 -15.95
CA LEU A 30 -16.97 0.75 -16.75
C LEU A 30 -17.55 0.01 -17.97
N ALA A 31 -16.75 -0.81 -18.65
CA ALA A 31 -17.18 -1.56 -19.84
C ALA A 31 -17.57 -3.02 -19.53
N ARG A 32 -17.51 -3.48 -18.28
CA ARG A 32 -17.72 -4.89 -17.87
C ARG A 32 -16.83 -5.87 -18.66
N SER A 33 -15.62 -5.46 -18.98
CA SER A 33 -14.72 -6.21 -19.86
C SER A 33 -13.84 -7.19 -19.06
N VAL A 34 -14.08 -8.48 -19.25
CA VAL A 34 -13.24 -9.55 -18.68
C VAL A 34 -11.81 -9.50 -19.22
N PHE A 35 -11.64 -9.10 -20.50
CA PHE A 35 -10.31 -8.93 -21.09
C PHE A 35 -9.52 -7.82 -20.37
N ALA A 36 -10.15 -6.66 -20.15
CA ALA A 36 -9.53 -5.56 -19.42
C ALA A 36 -9.17 -5.96 -17.98
N ALA A 37 -10.05 -6.67 -17.27
CA ALA A 37 -9.78 -7.16 -15.93
C ALA A 37 -8.56 -8.11 -15.88
N ARG A 38 -8.50 -9.08 -16.80
CA ARG A 38 -7.34 -9.99 -16.87
C ARG A 38 -6.05 -9.28 -17.25
N SER A 39 -6.13 -8.31 -18.16
CA SER A 39 -4.97 -7.49 -18.55
C SER A 39 -4.47 -6.64 -17.38
N ALA A 40 -5.37 -6.01 -16.63
CA ALA A 40 -5.05 -5.24 -15.44
C ALA A 40 -4.30 -6.09 -14.39
N THR A 41 -4.83 -7.29 -14.06
CA THR A 41 -4.18 -8.22 -13.14
C THR A 41 -2.78 -8.62 -13.60
N ARG A 42 -2.60 -8.92 -14.90
CA ARG A 42 -1.28 -9.30 -15.48
C ARG A 42 -0.30 -8.12 -15.42
N MET A 43 -0.74 -6.92 -15.77
CA MET A 43 0.08 -5.71 -15.68
C MET A 43 0.49 -5.42 -14.23
N THR A 44 -0.42 -5.60 -13.27
CA THR A 44 -0.12 -5.44 -11.84
C THR A 44 0.93 -6.44 -11.36
N TRP A 45 0.84 -7.73 -11.74
CA TRP A 45 1.89 -8.72 -11.46
C TRP A 45 3.23 -8.36 -12.10
N ALA A 46 3.21 -7.93 -13.35
CA ALA A 46 4.44 -7.49 -14.04
C ALA A 46 5.06 -6.25 -13.39
N ALA A 47 4.23 -5.29 -12.95
CA ALA A 47 4.69 -4.12 -12.22
C ALA A 47 5.35 -4.51 -10.88
N VAL A 48 4.74 -5.42 -10.11
CA VAL A 48 5.33 -5.94 -8.86
C VAL A 48 6.67 -6.63 -9.13
N ALA A 49 6.75 -7.46 -10.17
CA ALA A 49 8.00 -8.14 -10.53
C ALA A 49 9.11 -7.15 -10.92
N LEU A 50 8.77 -6.09 -11.70
CA LEU A 50 9.71 -5.03 -12.04
C LEU A 50 10.12 -4.19 -10.84
N GLY A 51 9.20 -3.88 -9.93
CA GLY A 51 9.50 -3.17 -8.69
C GLY A 51 10.47 -3.96 -7.81
N LEU A 52 10.22 -5.28 -7.64
CA LEU A 52 11.12 -6.16 -6.91
C LEU A 52 12.51 -6.24 -7.56
N SER A 53 12.56 -6.45 -8.87
CA SER A 53 13.83 -6.47 -9.59
C SER A 53 14.56 -5.14 -9.51
N GLY A 54 13.83 -4.01 -9.59
CA GLY A 54 14.38 -2.67 -9.44
C GLY A 54 15.02 -2.46 -8.07
N LEU A 55 14.33 -2.86 -6.98
CA LEU A 55 14.91 -2.79 -5.63
C LEU A 55 16.11 -3.71 -5.45
N LEU A 56 16.08 -4.95 -5.98
CA LEU A 56 17.21 -5.87 -5.90
C LEU A 56 18.43 -5.36 -6.68
N VAL A 57 18.22 -4.83 -7.90
CA VAL A 57 19.30 -4.22 -8.69
C VAL A 57 19.85 -2.98 -7.95
N ARG A 58 18.99 -2.14 -7.36
CA ARG A 58 19.40 -0.97 -6.59
C ARG A 58 20.25 -1.38 -5.38
N TRP A 59 19.87 -2.44 -4.70
CA TRP A 59 20.66 -3.00 -3.62
C TRP A 59 22.05 -3.40 -4.11
N HIS A 60 22.13 -4.10 -5.22
CA HIS A 60 23.43 -4.45 -5.81
C HIS A 60 24.23 -3.22 -6.26
N GLU A 61 23.58 -2.24 -6.92
CA GLU A 61 24.19 -0.99 -7.35
C GLU A 61 24.80 -0.22 -6.16
N SER A 62 24.16 -0.19 -4.99
CA SER A 62 24.67 0.47 -3.80
C SER A 62 26.01 -0.12 -3.33
N TYR A 63 26.15 -1.44 -3.36
CA TYR A 63 27.42 -2.11 -3.01
C TYR A 63 28.53 -1.94 -4.07
N LEU A 64 28.17 -1.73 -5.33
CA LEU A 64 29.15 -1.42 -6.38
C LEU A 64 29.76 -0.01 -6.23
N MET A 65 29.06 0.90 -5.55
CA MET A 65 29.56 2.26 -5.27
C MET A 65 30.56 2.29 -4.12
N GLY A 66 30.54 1.29 -3.24
CA GLY A 66 31.43 1.15 -2.08
C GLY A 66 30.76 0.34 -0.97
N ALA A 67 31.55 -0.40 -0.19
CA ALA A 67 31.02 -1.19 0.92
C ALA A 67 30.42 -0.33 2.05
N ASP A 68 30.88 0.89 2.17
CA ASP A 68 30.41 1.93 3.10
C ASP A 68 29.11 2.59 2.63
N ILE A 69 28.80 2.52 1.33
CA ILE A 69 27.57 3.06 0.72
C ILE A 69 26.51 1.97 0.63
N GLY A 70 26.93 0.70 0.51
CA GLY A 70 26.06 -0.46 0.30
C GLY A 70 25.02 -0.65 1.39
N HIS A 71 23.73 -0.64 1.03
CA HIS A 71 22.61 -0.84 1.96
C HIS A 71 21.36 -1.42 1.30
N ILE A 72 20.46 -1.97 2.12
CA ILE A 72 19.16 -2.43 1.66
C ILE A 72 18.31 -1.20 1.25
N PRO A 73 17.62 -1.23 0.09
CA PRO A 73 16.90 -0.08 -0.47
C PRO A 73 15.55 0.16 0.23
N VAL A 74 15.60 0.60 1.48
CA VAL A 74 14.46 0.99 2.33
C VAL A 74 14.77 2.25 3.15
N SER A 75 15.69 3.07 2.66
CA SER A 75 16.35 4.13 3.42
C SER A 75 15.86 5.54 3.09
N ASN A 76 15.29 5.75 1.93
CA ASN A 76 14.82 7.06 1.47
C ASN A 76 13.36 6.99 0.94
N LEU A 77 12.74 8.16 0.76
CA LEU A 77 11.34 8.25 0.32
C LEU A 77 11.10 7.57 -1.04
N TYR A 78 12.04 7.65 -1.98
CA TYR A 78 11.91 7.01 -3.29
C TYR A 78 11.76 5.47 -3.14
N GLU A 79 12.64 4.85 -2.39
CA GLU A 79 12.67 3.40 -2.18
C GLU A 79 11.43 2.90 -1.42
N VAL A 80 11.03 3.63 -0.37
CA VAL A 80 9.89 3.23 0.45
C VAL A 80 8.55 3.44 -0.27
N PHE A 81 8.45 4.42 -1.19
CA PHE A 81 7.27 4.54 -2.04
C PHE A 81 7.17 3.42 -3.08
N VAL A 82 8.30 2.95 -3.64
CA VAL A 82 8.33 1.74 -4.49
C VAL A 82 7.85 0.53 -3.68
N LEU A 83 8.37 0.36 -2.46
CA LEU A 83 7.96 -0.71 -1.55
C LEU A 83 6.47 -0.62 -1.22
N PHE A 84 5.94 0.59 -0.94
CA PHE A 84 4.52 0.82 -0.69
C PHE A 84 3.65 0.38 -1.87
N CYS A 85 4.00 0.78 -3.10
CA CYS A 85 3.27 0.37 -4.30
C CYS A 85 3.23 -1.15 -4.45
N MET A 86 4.36 -1.82 -4.25
CA MET A 86 4.47 -3.27 -4.37
C MET A 86 3.64 -4.00 -3.30
N ILE A 87 3.77 -3.61 -2.03
CA ILE A 87 3.05 -4.26 -0.92
C ILE A 87 1.54 -4.04 -1.08
N THR A 88 1.10 -2.83 -1.39
CA THR A 88 -0.32 -2.51 -1.61
C THR A 88 -0.88 -3.32 -2.78
N ALA A 89 -0.13 -3.43 -3.90
CA ALA A 89 -0.52 -4.24 -5.05
C ALA A 89 -0.57 -5.73 -4.71
N LEU A 90 0.38 -6.28 -3.96
CA LEU A 90 0.38 -7.68 -3.51
C LEU A 90 -0.82 -7.97 -2.61
N CYS A 91 -1.15 -7.08 -1.68
CA CYS A 91 -2.35 -7.22 -0.85
C CYS A 91 -3.62 -7.22 -1.70
N HIS A 92 -3.72 -6.33 -2.69
CA HIS A 92 -4.84 -6.34 -3.63
C HIS A 92 -4.92 -7.65 -4.42
N LEU A 93 -3.83 -8.10 -5.02
CA LEU A 93 -3.77 -9.34 -5.80
C LEU A 93 -4.11 -10.59 -4.96
N TYR A 94 -3.73 -10.60 -3.67
CA TYR A 94 -4.14 -11.64 -2.74
C TYR A 94 -5.66 -11.69 -2.57
N TYR A 95 -6.32 -10.54 -2.32
CA TYR A 95 -7.77 -10.50 -2.20
C TYR A 95 -8.46 -10.83 -3.52
N GLU A 96 -7.99 -10.31 -4.64
CA GLU A 96 -8.51 -10.63 -5.97
C GLU A 96 -8.50 -12.15 -6.20
N GLN A 97 -7.38 -12.83 -5.94
CA GLN A 97 -7.27 -14.28 -6.09
C GLN A 97 -8.19 -15.02 -5.11
N ARG A 98 -8.25 -14.60 -3.86
CA ARG A 98 -9.07 -15.22 -2.81
C ARG A 98 -10.54 -15.22 -3.15
N TYR A 99 -11.06 -14.11 -3.63
CA TYR A 99 -12.49 -14.00 -3.99
C TYR A 99 -12.82 -14.64 -5.34
N ARG A 100 -11.89 -14.68 -6.28
CA ARG A 100 -12.05 -15.48 -7.51
C ARG A 100 -12.16 -16.98 -7.21
N SER A 101 -11.29 -17.50 -6.35
CA SER A 101 -11.30 -18.94 -5.98
C SER A 101 -12.56 -19.32 -5.21
N GLY A 102 -13.03 -18.47 -4.28
CA GLY A 102 -14.28 -18.69 -3.55
C GLY A 102 -15.50 -18.76 -4.47
N ARG A 103 -15.55 -17.92 -5.50
CA ARG A 103 -16.62 -17.95 -6.52
C ARG A 103 -16.59 -19.24 -7.35
N SER A 104 -15.42 -19.75 -7.73
CA SER A 104 -15.28 -21.00 -8.47
C SER A 104 -15.87 -22.19 -7.70
N LEU A 105 -15.65 -22.27 -6.39
CA LEU A 105 -16.24 -23.31 -5.54
C LEU A 105 -17.77 -23.19 -5.43
N SER A 106 -18.29 -21.97 -5.31
CA SER A 106 -19.74 -21.70 -5.22
C SER A 106 -20.49 -22.05 -6.50
N ILE A 107 -19.90 -21.78 -7.68
CA ILE A 107 -20.48 -22.11 -8.97
C ILE A 107 -20.53 -23.63 -9.18
N THR A 108 -19.53 -24.38 -8.71
CA THR A 108 -19.49 -25.85 -8.85
C THR A 108 -20.58 -26.53 -8.00
N THR A 109 -20.98 -25.91 -6.88
CA THR A 109 -22.06 -26.39 -6.02
C THR A 109 -23.46 -25.93 -6.45
N ALA A 110 -23.56 -24.79 -7.19
CA ALA A 110 -24.82 -24.17 -7.60
C ALA A 110 -25.22 -24.43 -9.07
N ALA A 111 -24.61 -25.37 -9.76
CA ALA A 111 -24.83 -25.66 -11.19
C ALA A 111 -26.21 -26.26 -11.52
N SER A 112 -27.26 -25.89 -10.78
CA SER A 112 -28.65 -26.20 -11.08
C SER A 112 -29.51 -24.95 -10.85
N THR A 113 -29.99 -24.38 -11.94
CA THR A 113 -31.04 -23.34 -11.99
C THR A 113 -30.66 -21.91 -11.50
N ALA A 114 -30.06 -21.11 -12.36
CA ALA A 114 -30.41 -19.68 -12.43
C ALA A 114 -29.80 -19.03 -13.69
N THR A 115 -30.56 -18.24 -14.39
CA THR A 115 -30.13 -17.21 -15.34
C THR A 115 -29.11 -16.31 -14.65
N ALA A 116 -27.84 -16.60 -14.87
CA ALA A 116 -26.72 -15.88 -14.23
C ALA A 116 -26.63 -14.46 -14.86
N THR A 117 -27.25 -13.49 -14.21
CA THR A 117 -26.78 -12.11 -14.36
C THR A 117 -25.32 -12.10 -13.95
N ALA A 118 -24.43 -11.72 -14.88
CA ALA A 118 -22.98 -11.70 -14.61
C ALA A 118 -22.70 -10.75 -13.45
N GLU A 119 -22.48 -11.34 -12.25
CA GLU A 119 -22.10 -10.56 -11.08
C GLU A 119 -20.79 -9.78 -11.33
N PRO A 120 -20.63 -8.60 -10.75
CA PRO A 120 -19.42 -7.79 -10.89
C PRO A 120 -18.16 -8.57 -10.50
N ASP A 121 -17.09 -8.41 -11.27
CA ASP A 121 -15.78 -8.99 -10.92
C ASP A 121 -15.24 -8.27 -9.67
N VAL A 122 -15.17 -8.99 -8.55
CA VAL A 122 -14.69 -8.47 -7.26
C VAL A 122 -13.28 -7.91 -7.38
N GLY A 123 -12.41 -8.62 -8.11
CA GLY A 123 -11.03 -8.19 -8.33
C GLY A 123 -10.96 -6.87 -9.09
N ALA A 124 -11.72 -6.74 -10.18
CA ALA A 124 -11.74 -5.51 -10.95
C ALA A 124 -12.35 -4.34 -10.16
N GLY A 125 -13.43 -4.58 -9.43
CA GLY A 125 -14.08 -3.55 -8.62
C GLY A 125 -13.18 -3.01 -7.50
N VAL A 126 -12.51 -3.87 -6.76
CA VAL A 126 -11.54 -3.49 -5.72
C VAL A 126 -10.29 -2.87 -6.35
N GLY A 127 -9.76 -3.49 -7.42
CA GLY A 127 -8.55 -3.03 -8.10
C GLY A 127 -8.67 -1.61 -8.64
N ALA A 128 -9.81 -1.24 -9.22
CA ALA A 128 -10.05 0.10 -9.74
C ALA A 128 -9.80 1.19 -8.68
N PHE A 129 -10.19 0.94 -7.43
CA PHE A 129 -9.98 1.89 -6.34
C PHE A 129 -8.58 1.79 -5.73
N VAL A 130 -8.10 0.58 -5.45
CA VAL A 130 -6.78 0.38 -4.81
C VAL A 130 -5.66 0.93 -5.70
N LEU A 131 -5.75 0.75 -7.01
CA LEU A 131 -4.74 1.28 -7.92
C LEU A 131 -4.72 2.82 -7.98
N LEU A 132 -5.76 3.53 -7.52
CA LEU A 132 -5.73 4.99 -7.42
C LEU A 132 -4.70 5.48 -6.40
N VAL A 133 -4.64 4.85 -5.21
CA VAL A 133 -3.62 5.24 -4.23
C VAL A 133 -2.22 4.85 -4.70
N ILE A 134 -2.07 3.73 -5.41
CA ILE A 134 -0.80 3.37 -6.06
C ILE A 134 -0.45 4.40 -7.15
N THR A 135 -1.42 4.85 -7.94
CA THR A 135 -1.22 5.91 -8.95
C THR A 135 -0.74 7.22 -8.32
N ALA A 136 -1.30 7.61 -7.18
CA ALA A 136 -0.84 8.78 -6.45
C ALA A 136 0.61 8.61 -5.95
N ALA A 137 0.94 7.43 -5.42
CA ALA A 137 2.31 7.08 -5.00
C ALA A 137 3.29 7.06 -6.19
N VAL A 138 2.88 6.52 -7.34
CA VAL A 138 3.66 6.56 -8.59
C VAL A 138 3.87 8.00 -9.04
N GLY A 139 2.84 8.84 -8.97
CA GLY A 139 2.96 10.27 -9.26
C GLY A 139 4.01 10.95 -8.39
N PHE A 140 4.05 10.62 -7.10
CA PHE A 140 5.09 11.11 -6.19
C PHE A 140 6.48 10.58 -6.58
N ILE A 141 6.63 9.28 -6.88
CA ILE A 141 7.91 8.68 -7.32
C ILE A 141 8.44 9.41 -8.57
N LEU A 142 7.59 9.65 -9.57
CA LEU A 142 7.98 10.32 -10.81
C LEU A 142 8.38 11.78 -10.57
N TRP A 143 7.57 12.51 -9.80
CA TRP A 143 7.89 13.88 -9.42
C TRP A 143 9.23 13.95 -8.67
N TYR A 144 9.42 13.07 -7.68
CA TYR A 144 10.62 13.01 -6.84
C TYR A 144 11.88 12.62 -7.64
N THR A 145 11.70 11.80 -8.68
CA THR A 145 12.77 11.41 -9.61
C THR A 145 13.18 12.57 -10.51
N PHE A 146 12.21 13.23 -11.17
CA PHE A 146 12.50 14.20 -12.21
C PHE A 146 12.80 15.60 -11.68
N GLU A 147 12.12 16.03 -10.62
CA GLU A 147 12.28 17.39 -10.06
C GLU A 147 13.36 17.46 -8.98
N ARG A 148 13.56 16.38 -8.22
CA ARG A 148 14.48 16.37 -7.08
C ARG A 148 15.73 15.52 -7.29
N GLY A 149 15.83 14.74 -8.36
CA GLY A 149 16.95 13.81 -8.57
C GLY A 149 17.11 12.76 -7.46
N ALA A 150 16.10 12.58 -6.63
CA ALA A 150 16.14 11.79 -5.39
C ALA A 150 16.20 10.26 -5.61
N HIS A 151 16.31 9.82 -6.85
CA HIS A 151 16.59 8.44 -7.22
C HIS A 151 18.09 8.08 -7.04
N GLU A 152 18.96 9.03 -6.78
CA GLU A 152 20.38 8.78 -6.55
C GLU A 152 20.58 7.98 -5.27
N ILE A 153 21.59 7.08 -5.31
CA ILE A 153 22.00 6.29 -4.15
C ILE A 153 22.97 7.14 -3.34
N GLN A 154 22.68 7.34 -2.06
CA GLN A 154 23.51 8.13 -1.15
C GLN A 154 23.92 7.29 0.06
N PRO A 155 25.05 7.60 0.72
CA PRO A 155 25.42 6.96 1.98
C PRO A 155 24.33 7.10 3.04
N LEU A 156 24.13 6.05 3.85
CA LEU A 156 23.18 6.10 4.95
C LEU A 156 23.67 7.04 6.05
N VAL A 157 22.77 7.89 6.53
CA VAL A 157 23.02 8.61 7.80
C VAL A 157 23.16 7.60 8.95
N PRO A 158 23.99 7.88 9.98
CA PRO A 158 24.30 6.92 11.05
C PRO A 158 23.09 6.31 11.72
N ALA A 159 22.03 7.08 11.97
CA ALA A 159 20.79 6.59 12.58
C ALA A 159 20.09 5.50 11.78
N LEU A 160 20.21 5.50 10.43
CA LEU A 160 19.60 4.51 9.55
C LEU A 160 20.44 3.21 9.40
N GLN A 161 21.65 3.15 9.94
CA GLN A 161 22.54 1.99 9.85
C GLN A 161 22.19 0.87 10.84
N SER A 162 21.05 0.93 11.49
CA SER A 162 20.57 -0.06 12.45
C SER A 162 20.00 -1.32 11.78
N TRP A 163 20.19 -2.47 12.47
CA TRP A 163 19.53 -3.72 12.07
C TRP A 163 18.01 -3.65 12.18
N TRP A 164 17.49 -2.99 13.21
CA TRP A 164 16.05 -2.84 13.46
C TRP A 164 15.33 -2.12 12.33
N MET A 165 15.98 -1.15 11.73
CA MET A 165 15.50 -0.40 10.59
C MET A 165 15.11 -1.32 9.41
N LYS A 166 15.90 -2.35 9.16
CA LYS A 166 15.71 -3.30 8.04
C LYS A 166 14.44 -4.14 8.17
N ILE A 167 13.91 -4.31 9.38
CA ILE A 167 12.69 -5.07 9.66
C ILE A 167 11.52 -4.12 9.96
N HIS A 168 11.79 -3.02 10.69
CA HIS A 168 10.80 -1.99 11.00
C HIS A 168 10.14 -1.42 9.75
N VAL A 169 10.92 -1.00 8.75
CA VAL A 169 10.39 -0.34 7.55
C VAL A 169 9.47 -1.27 6.76
N PRO A 170 9.85 -2.50 6.36
CA PRO A 170 8.92 -3.38 5.67
C PRO A 170 7.65 -3.69 6.47
N ALA A 171 7.75 -3.94 7.79
CA ALA A 171 6.60 -4.17 8.65
C ALA A 171 5.65 -2.96 8.66
N ASN A 172 6.20 -1.75 8.73
CA ASN A 172 5.45 -0.51 8.70
C ASN A 172 4.71 -0.32 7.36
N PHE A 173 5.38 -0.63 6.24
CA PHE A 173 4.77 -0.50 4.92
C PHE A 173 3.72 -1.57 4.62
N ILE A 174 3.77 -2.76 5.25
CA ILE A 174 2.64 -3.69 5.24
C ILE A 174 1.44 -3.06 5.96
N GLY A 175 1.65 -2.42 7.10
CA GLY A 175 0.62 -1.65 7.79
C GLY A 175 0.01 -0.55 6.90
N TYR A 176 0.83 0.33 6.37
CA TYR A 176 0.40 1.44 5.52
C TYR A 176 -0.32 0.98 4.24
N GLY A 177 0.21 -0.03 3.55
CA GLY A 177 -0.38 -0.56 2.33
C GLY A 177 -1.75 -1.19 2.55
N THR A 178 -1.93 -1.93 3.64
CA THR A 178 -3.23 -2.53 3.99
C THR A 178 -4.23 -1.49 4.51
N PHE A 179 -3.80 -0.46 5.22
CA PHE A 179 -4.66 0.67 5.59
C PHE A 179 -5.11 1.47 4.37
N ALA A 180 -4.20 1.71 3.41
CA ALA A 180 -4.54 2.36 2.16
C ALA A 180 -5.53 1.53 1.33
N LEU A 181 -5.33 0.20 1.25
CA LEU A 181 -6.27 -0.71 0.61
C LEU A 181 -7.65 -0.63 1.28
N ALA A 182 -7.71 -0.70 2.62
CA ALA A 182 -8.97 -0.61 3.36
C ALA A 182 -9.71 0.70 3.10
N ALA A 183 -9.01 1.83 3.05
CA ALA A 183 -9.60 3.14 2.77
C ALA A 183 -10.15 3.22 1.33
N MET A 184 -9.41 2.69 0.35
CA MET A 184 -9.86 2.65 -1.04
C MET A 184 -11.09 1.75 -1.23
N VAL A 185 -11.14 0.62 -0.52
CA VAL A 185 -12.33 -0.24 -0.46
C VAL A 185 -13.48 0.48 0.27
N GLY A 186 -13.18 1.27 1.29
CA GLY A 186 -14.14 2.16 1.95
C GLY A 186 -14.76 3.18 0.99
N CYS A 187 -13.96 3.80 0.12
CA CYS A 187 -14.46 4.67 -0.95
C CYS A 187 -15.40 3.93 -1.91
N ALA A 188 -15.03 2.71 -2.35
CA ALA A 188 -15.88 1.88 -3.19
C ALA A 188 -17.20 1.52 -2.48
N TYR A 189 -17.14 1.20 -1.18
CA TYR A 189 -18.30 0.94 -0.35
C TYR A 189 -19.26 2.14 -0.34
N LEU A 190 -18.75 3.33 -0.03
CA LEU A 190 -19.53 4.56 0.06
C LEU A 190 -20.17 4.93 -1.28
N LEU A 191 -19.45 4.82 -2.39
CA LEU A 191 -20.04 5.08 -3.70
C LEU A 191 -21.17 4.10 -4.02
N LYS A 192 -20.96 2.80 -3.74
CA LYS A 192 -21.98 1.80 -3.96
C LYS A 192 -23.22 2.00 -3.08
N SER A 193 -23.06 2.33 -1.80
CA SER A 193 -24.17 2.56 -0.88
C SER A 193 -25.03 3.74 -1.30
N HIS A 194 -24.43 4.76 -1.95
CA HIS A 194 -25.15 5.90 -2.53
C HIS A 194 -25.66 5.64 -3.96
N GLY A 195 -25.63 4.40 -4.44
CA GLY A 195 -26.12 4.04 -5.76
C GLY A 195 -25.17 4.34 -6.93
N ILE A 196 -23.98 4.89 -6.68
CA ILE A 196 -22.98 5.18 -7.69
C ILE A 196 -22.23 3.89 -8.05
N LEU A 197 -22.24 3.53 -9.33
CA LEU A 197 -21.63 2.26 -9.81
C LEU A 197 -22.19 1.00 -9.11
N ALA A 198 -23.41 1.05 -8.57
CA ALA A 198 -23.99 -0.02 -7.76
C ALA A 198 -23.94 -1.40 -8.43
N ASP A 199 -24.23 -1.45 -9.75
CA ASP A 199 -24.21 -2.68 -10.56
C ASP A 199 -22.81 -3.08 -11.07
N ARG A 200 -21.80 -2.27 -10.76
CA ARG A 200 -20.42 -2.45 -11.26
C ARG A 200 -19.46 -2.87 -10.15
N LEU A 201 -19.78 -2.53 -8.91
CA LEU A 201 -18.95 -2.80 -7.74
C LEU A 201 -19.41 -4.09 -7.04
N PRO A 202 -18.49 -4.77 -6.33
CA PRO A 202 -18.80 -5.96 -5.53
C PRO A 202 -19.90 -5.70 -4.50
N ALA A 203 -20.50 -6.78 -3.97
CA ALA A 203 -21.49 -6.68 -2.90
C ALA A 203 -20.94 -5.92 -1.69
N LEU A 204 -21.80 -5.18 -0.98
CA LEU A 204 -21.39 -4.36 0.18
C LEU A 204 -20.75 -5.21 1.27
N GLU A 205 -21.23 -6.44 1.45
CA GLU A 205 -20.71 -7.40 2.42
C GLU A 205 -19.27 -7.82 2.10
N VAL A 206 -18.95 -7.96 0.80
CA VAL A 206 -17.60 -8.27 0.34
C VAL A 206 -16.65 -7.10 0.58
N LEU A 207 -17.09 -5.88 0.26
CA LEU A 207 -16.30 -4.68 0.49
C LEU A 207 -16.06 -4.46 1.99
N ASP A 208 -17.08 -4.66 2.82
CA ASP A 208 -16.98 -4.58 4.28
C ASP A 208 -16.01 -5.63 4.86
N ASP A 209 -16.04 -6.86 4.34
CA ASP A 209 -15.14 -7.94 4.75
C ASP A 209 -13.69 -7.69 4.36
N VAL A 210 -13.44 -7.21 3.12
CA VAL A 210 -12.08 -6.83 2.66
C VAL A 210 -11.54 -5.68 3.51
N MET A 211 -12.34 -4.65 3.76
CA MET A 211 -11.95 -3.51 4.59
C MET A 211 -11.56 -3.95 6.00
N TYR A 212 -12.41 -4.78 6.65
CA TYR A 212 -12.14 -5.30 7.98
C TYR A 212 -10.85 -6.13 8.05
N LYS A 213 -10.68 -7.08 7.13
CA LYS A 213 -9.49 -7.94 7.09
C LYS A 213 -8.22 -7.14 6.84
N SER A 214 -8.29 -6.16 5.96
CA SER A 214 -7.15 -5.29 5.64
C SER A 214 -6.73 -4.45 6.85
N ILE A 215 -7.68 -3.84 7.57
CA ILE A 215 -7.38 -3.11 8.80
C ILE A 215 -6.82 -4.03 9.87
N SER A 216 -7.36 -5.25 10.01
CA SER A 216 -6.88 -6.21 11.02
C SER A 216 -5.42 -6.62 10.77
N VAL A 217 -5.07 -6.93 9.52
CA VAL A 217 -3.69 -7.24 9.13
C VAL A 217 -2.80 -6.02 9.32
N GLY A 218 -3.26 -4.86 8.84
CA GLY A 218 -2.51 -3.60 8.97
C GLY A 218 -2.21 -3.24 10.41
N PHE A 219 -3.19 -3.36 11.29
CA PHE A 219 -3.02 -3.08 12.71
C PHE A 219 -2.01 -4.02 13.39
N ALA A 220 -2.05 -5.31 13.06
CA ALA A 220 -1.09 -6.28 13.58
C ALA A 220 0.35 -5.93 13.16
N PHE A 221 0.57 -5.69 11.86
CA PHE A 221 1.90 -5.33 11.35
C PHE A 221 2.36 -3.95 11.84
N PHE A 222 1.47 -2.97 11.92
CA PHE A 222 1.79 -1.65 12.42
C PHE A 222 2.15 -1.68 13.92
N THR A 223 1.50 -2.56 14.71
CA THR A 223 1.86 -2.79 16.13
C THR A 223 3.28 -3.36 16.23
N VAL A 224 3.60 -4.38 15.44
CA VAL A 224 4.96 -4.94 15.37
C VAL A 224 5.96 -3.86 14.94
N ALA A 225 5.62 -3.09 13.91
CA ALA A 225 6.47 -2.00 13.43
C ALA A 225 6.72 -0.94 14.50
N THR A 226 5.72 -0.56 15.28
CA THR A 226 5.87 0.42 16.38
C THR A 226 6.83 -0.08 17.45
N ILE A 227 6.75 -1.38 17.82
CA ILE A 227 7.68 -2.00 18.75
C ILE A 227 9.12 -2.02 18.20
N LEU A 228 9.28 -2.43 16.93
CA LEU A 228 10.57 -2.44 16.25
C LEU A 228 11.16 -1.03 16.12
N GLY A 229 10.31 -0.02 15.89
CA GLY A 229 10.69 1.38 15.87
C GLY A 229 11.21 1.88 17.22
N ALA A 230 10.58 1.45 18.33
CA ALA A 230 11.07 1.77 19.68
C ALA A 230 12.45 1.13 19.97
N LEU A 231 12.68 -0.12 19.53
CA LEU A 231 14.00 -0.78 19.64
C LEU A 231 15.05 -0.05 18.80
N TRP A 232 14.68 0.39 17.60
CA TRP A 232 15.56 1.22 16.79
C TRP A 232 15.85 2.58 17.45
N ALA A 233 14.84 3.26 18.02
CA ALA A 233 15.01 4.52 18.72
C ALA A 233 15.97 4.41 19.89
N ALA A 234 15.90 3.32 20.66
CA ALA A 234 16.83 3.06 21.75
C ALA A 234 18.29 2.93 21.29
N GLU A 235 18.53 2.29 20.14
CA GLU A 235 19.86 2.17 19.54
C GLU A 235 20.36 3.49 18.97
N ALA A 236 19.48 4.24 18.25
CA ALA A 236 19.86 5.45 17.54
C ALA A 236 19.99 6.70 18.44
N TRP A 237 19.18 6.78 19.51
CA TRP A 237 19.06 7.98 20.35
C TRP A 237 19.11 7.70 21.85
N GLY A 238 19.30 6.46 22.27
CA GLY A 238 19.45 6.07 23.67
C GLY A 238 18.15 5.95 24.48
N GLY A 239 16.98 6.01 23.83
CA GLY A 239 15.69 5.87 24.50
C GLY A 239 14.64 5.22 23.62
N TYR A 240 13.75 4.40 24.19
CA TYR A 240 12.70 3.70 23.45
C TYR A 240 11.59 4.62 22.95
N TRP A 241 11.39 5.77 23.61
CA TRP A 241 10.32 6.72 23.32
C TRP A 241 10.67 8.10 23.87
N SER A 242 10.57 9.11 23.05
CA SER A 242 10.94 10.50 23.39
C SER A 242 9.81 11.52 23.17
N TRP A 243 8.62 11.06 22.77
CA TRP A 243 7.51 11.92 22.32
C TRP A 243 7.85 12.78 21.11
N ASP A 244 8.80 12.33 20.32
CA ASP A 244 9.09 12.93 19.01
C ASP A 244 7.80 13.00 18.18
N PRO A 245 7.61 14.02 17.32
CA PRO A 245 6.43 14.14 16.48
C PRO A 245 6.10 12.86 15.69
N LYS A 246 7.11 12.14 15.18
CA LYS A 246 6.92 10.88 14.44
C LYS A 246 6.37 9.77 15.32
N GLU A 247 6.89 9.64 16.53
CA GLU A 247 6.42 8.67 17.53
C GLU A 247 4.99 8.99 17.96
N THR A 248 4.71 10.27 18.26
CA THR A 248 3.39 10.74 18.67
C THR A 248 2.34 10.47 17.59
N TRP A 249 2.65 10.75 16.33
CA TRP A 249 1.73 10.48 15.21
C TRP A 249 1.59 8.98 14.91
N ALA A 250 2.63 8.18 15.14
CA ALA A 250 2.52 6.72 15.09
C ALA A 250 1.54 6.20 16.15
N LEU A 251 1.58 6.73 17.36
CA LEU A 251 0.61 6.40 18.42
C LEU A 251 -0.81 6.84 18.03
N ILE A 252 -0.99 8.01 17.44
CA ILE A 252 -2.31 8.48 16.96
C ILE A 252 -2.86 7.54 15.89
N VAL A 253 -2.05 7.11 14.91
CA VAL A 253 -2.45 6.11 13.90
C VAL A 253 -2.84 4.78 14.57
N TRP A 254 -2.03 4.31 15.52
CA TRP A 254 -2.30 3.08 16.25
C TRP A 254 -3.63 3.14 17.01
N LEU A 255 -3.85 4.22 17.77
CA LEU A 255 -5.11 4.44 18.51
C LEU A 255 -6.31 4.56 17.58
N ASN A 256 -6.16 5.22 16.43
CA ASN A 256 -7.22 5.35 15.42
C ASN A 256 -7.72 3.96 14.95
N TYR A 257 -6.82 3.07 14.57
CA TYR A 257 -7.19 1.74 14.10
C TYR A 257 -7.55 0.78 15.24
N ALA A 258 -6.97 0.92 16.44
CA ALA A 258 -7.41 0.21 17.63
C ALA A 258 -8.87 0.54 17.97
N ALA A 259 -9.24 1.83 17.94
CA ALA A 259 -10.61 2.28 18.16
C ALA A 259 -11.55 1.77 17.06
N TRP A 260 -11.16 1.81 15.80
CA TRP A 260 -11.91 1.26 14.68
C TRP A 260 -12.22 -0.24 14.89
N LEU A 261 -11.20 -1.04 15.23
CA LEU A 261 -11.35 -2.47 15.51
C LEU A 261 -12.19 -2.71 16.76
N HIS A 262 -12.04 -1.90 17.82
CA HIS A 262 -12.83 -2.01 19.04
C HIS A 262 -14.33 -1.81 18.75
N VAL A 263 -14.67 -0.76 18.02
CA VAL A 263 -16.06 -0.47 17.64
C VAL A 263 -16.63 -1.57 16.74
N ARG A 264 -15.82 -2.10 15.81
CA ARG A 264 -16.20 -3.22 14.94
C ARG A 264 -16.47 -4.51 15.70
N LEU A 265 -15.57 -4.89 16.61
CA LEU A 265 -15.60 -6.19 17.30
C LEU A 265 -16.51 -6.19 18.53
N VAL A 266 -16.50 -5.10 19.32
CA VAL A 266 -17.22 -5.02 20.60
C VAL A 266 -18.60 -4.42 20.44
N LYS A 267 -18.74 -3.37 19.61
CA LYS A 267 -20.03 -2.70 19.38
C LYS A 267 -20.80 -3.24 18.17
N GLY A 268 -20.16 -4.08 17.34
CA GLY A 268 -20.78 -4.67 16.16
C GLY A 268 -21.06 -3.69 15.02
N TRP A 269 -20.45 -2.49 15.03
CA TRP A 269 -20.64 -1.50 13.97
C TRP A 269 -20.18 -2.05 12.61
N ARG A 270 -20.90 -1.64 11.56
CA ARG A 270 -20.63 -2.02 10.17
C ARG A 270 -21.08 -0.92 9.22
N GLY A 271 -20.69 -1.04 7.97
CA GLY A 271 -21.20 -0.21 6.90
C GLY A 271 -20.59 1.18 6.82
N GLU A 272 -21.39 2.16 6.44
CA GLU A 272 -20.94 3.53 6.11
C GLU A 272 -20.10 4.22 7.19
N PRO A 273 -20.46 4.17 8.49
CA PRO A 273 -19.64 4.84 9.50
C PRO A 273 -18.21 4.30 9.54
N LEU A 274 -18.03 2.99 9.41
CA LEU A 274 -16.71 2.38 9.38
C LEU A 274 -15.97 2.62 8.07
N ALA A 275 -16.68 2.71 6.95
CA ALA A 275 -16.10 3.06 5.66
C ALA A 275 -15.56 4.51 5.67
N TRP A 276 -16.35 5.47 6.18
CA TRP A 276 -15.87 6.83 6.38
C TRP A 276 -14.67 6.89 7.32
N TRP A 277 -14.72 6.15 8.42
CA TRP A 277 -13.60 6.10 9.36
C TRP A 277 -12.33 5.51 8.75
N ALA A 278 -12.44 4.50 7.89
CA ALA A 278 -11.29 3.96 7.17
C ALA A 278 -10.66 5.00 6.22
N VAL A 279 -11.48 5.78 5.51
CA VAL A 279 -11.02 6.87 4.63
C VAL A 279 -10.32 7.98 5.44
N ILE A 280 -10.92 8.41 6.54
CA ILE A 280 -10.30 9.40 7.45
C ILE A 280 -9.01 8.84 8.06
N GLY A 281 -9.00 7.56 8.43
CA GLY A 281 -7.82 6.87 8.93
C GLY A 281 -6.63 6.90 7.96
N LEU A 282 -6.90 6.83 6.66
CA LEU A 282 -5.83 6.98 5.66
C LEU A 282 -5.25 8.40 5.65
N LEU A 283 -6.07 9.44 5.81
CA LEU A 283 -5.58 10.82 5.92
C LEU A 283 -4.68 11.00 7.15
N VAL A 284 -5.09 10.44 8.31
CA VAL A 284 -4.28 10.42 9.53
C VAL A 284 -2.96 9.69 9.31
N THR A 285 -3.00 8.54 8.64
CA THR A 285 -1.80 7.73 8.32
C THR A 285 -0.88 8.46 7.35
N THR A 286 -1.44 9.10 6.32
CA THR A 286 -0.65 9.88 5.34
C THR A 286 0.01 11.08 6.00
N PHE A 287 -0.69 11.77 6.91
CA PHE A 287 -0.08 12.86 7.66
C PHE A 287 1.06 12.35 8.56
N ALA A 288 0.88 11.23 9.27
CA ALA A 288 1.92 10.62 10.08
C ALA A 288 3.16 10.23 9.25
N PHE A 289 2.96 9.77 8.01
CA PHE A 289 4.04 9.35 7.14
C PHE A 289 4.74 10.52 6.44
N ILE A 290 4.00 11.39 5.77
CA ILE A 290 4.52 12.49 4.96
C ILE A 290 4.44 13.81 5.71
N GLY A 291 3.27 14.16 6.26
CA GLY A 291 3.01 15.46 6.85
C GLY A 291 3.93 15.81 8.02
N VAL A 292 4.23 14.81 8.87
CA VAL A 292 5.18 15.02 9.98
C VAL A 292 6.55 15.44 9.44
N ASN A 293 7.04 14.80 8.38
CA ASN A 293 8.35 15.15 7.80
C ASN A 293 8.35 16.53 7.12
N MET A 294 7.18 16.96 6.60
CA MET A 294 7.07 18.26 5.91
C MET A 294 6.89 19.45 6.85
N PHE A 295 6.14 19.25 7.93
CA PHE A 295 5.63 20.37 8.74
C PHE A 295 6.16 20.39 10.18
N LEU A 296 6.75 19.29 10.65
CA LEU A 296 7.23 19.16 12.02
C LEU A 296 8.71 18.78 12.04
N THR A 297 9.44 19.34 13.01
CA THR A 297 10.86 19.05 13.23
C THR A 297 11.00 18.08 14.39
N GLY A 298 11.92 17.10 14.28
CA GLY A 298 12.17 16.10 15.32
C GLY A 298 13.36 15.21 14.99
N LEU A 299 13.58 14.19 15.82
CA LEU A 299 14.68 13.24 15.67
C LEU A 299 14.60 12.46 14.35
N HIS A 300 13.40 12.28 13.80
CA HIS A 300 13.14 11.57 12.55
C HIS A 300 13.17 12.49 11.31
N SER A 301 13.63 13.71 11.41
CA SER A 301 13.70 14.64 10.28
C SER A 301 14.93 14.36 9.39
N TYR A 302 14.87 13.27 8.62
CA TYR A 302 15.91 12.90 7.66
C TYR A 302 15.54 13.41 6.27
N GLY A 303 16.19 14.46 5.85
CA GLY A 303 16.03 15.03 4.52
C GLY A 303 14.86 16.02 4.41
N SER A 304 15.13 17.17 3.82
CA SER A 304 14.12 18.10 3.33
C SER A 304 13.47 17.53 2.07
N LEU A 305 12.14 17.62 1.95
CA LEU A 305 11.44 17.38 0.70
C LEU A 305 11.81 18.41 -0.36
#